data_6a87542ecd70e32561b1fc79eab1e657
#
_entry.id   6a87542ecd70e32561b1fc79eab1e657
#
_cell.length_a   1.000
_cell.length_b   1.000
_cell.length_c   1.000
_cell.angle_alpha   90.00
_cell.angle_beta   90.00
_cell.angle_gamma   90.00
#
_symmetry.space_group_name_H-M   'P 1'
#
loop_
_entity.id
_entity.type
_entity.pdbx_description
1 polymer ?
#
loop_
_entity_poly.entity_id
_entity_poly.type
_entity_poly.pdbx_seq_one_letter_code
_entity_poly.pdbx_strand_id
1 'polypeptide(L)'
;MELLNHLNPAQRLAVTAPIGPVLVKAGAGSGKTRVLTLRIAYLITHYGVAPQQILAVTFTNKAAREMRERLRHLLGARIRGLTSGTFHAVCTRILRESIEGRLKGYTASFSIYSGDEQLQLVAEALAAVTETPPRAIEADEVLRLISRAKSRMLTPRLMARFAADPLDRFIAACYRRYQRALEQANALDFDDLILNTYRLLSDDPDLLATYQQRWRHVLVDEYQDTDPSQHALIELLTRPTAQRPRSLFVVGDAMQSIYGFRNADHSIISRFATDFPDAQVIELTTNYRSRQPILDAAYAIIRHSRSVAPMELRAAAQVSSERCVLISEAKDSRDEAEQVARMIADLQRQGRQLREIAVLYRTRHMSRPFEQAFRHARIPYLVRGGVSFFDRAVVRDALAYLRCIANPADHLSLTRIANVPARGLGGQALATIAAYATSQSLSLSAALGHASVIPGLSPRAVEGARRLFALLQRWWRLAESTMPPDHLLADVLEQSGYMAALAERFDAEELAEARAHLQELIRAAEEHTELRSFLQEVALLTNADDEDDERDRVQLLTIHAAKGLEWPFVFVVGMEEGTLPHERSIGDPAALEEERRLCYVALTRAAERLYLSWTASRNRGQRLKPSR
;
A
#
# COMPACT_ATOMS: atom_id res chain seq x y z
N MET A 1 9.77 18.40 30.38
CA MET A 1 10.96 17.57 30.67
C MET A 1 10.65 16.06 30.72
N GLU A 2 9.46 15.63 31.12
CA GLU A 2 9.10 14.19 31.19
C GLU A 2 9.22 13.43 29.87
N LEU A 3 8.93 14.08 28.73
CA LEU A 3 9.01 13.47 27.39
C LEU A 3 10.39 12.89 27.03
N LEU A 4 11.48 13.39 27.65
CA LEU A 4 12.84 13.02 27.30
C LEU A 4 13.49 12.04 28.30
N ASN A 5 12.82 11.71 29.42
CA ASN A 5 13.42 10.97 30.53
C ASN A 5 13.80 9.51 30.22
N HIS A 6 13.12 8.90 29.25
CA HIS A 6 13.34 7.50 28.87
C HIS A 6 14.04 7.33 27.51
N LEU A 7 14.73 8.39 27.05
CA LEU A 7 15.49 8.36 25.80
C LEU A 7 16.97 8.17 26.07
N ASN A 8 17.61 7.32 25.25
CA ASN A 8 19.06 7.25 25.22
C ASN A 8 19.66 8.55 24.60
N PRO A 9 20.98 8.80 24.75
CA PRO A 9 21.60 10.03 24.26
C PRO A 9 21.34 10.31 22.79
N ALA A 10 21.42 9.31 21.91
CA ALA A 10 21.21 9.45 20.47
C ALA A 10 19.74 9.76 20.14
N GLN A 11 18.80 9.07 20.79
CA GLN A 11 17.37 9.35 20.63
C GLN A 11 17.02 10.77 21.14
N ARG A 12 17.60 11.17 22.26
CA ARG A 12 17.42 12.53 22.80
C ARG A 12 17.96 13.58 21.83
N LEU A 13 19.17 13.36 21.29
CA LEU A 13 19.75 14.25 20.28
C LEU A 13 18.82 14.39 19.06
N ALA A 14 18.26 13.27 18.58
CA ALA A 14 17.34 13.29 17.44
C ALA A 14 16.04 14.05 17.74
N VAL A 15 15.43 13.81 18.90
CA VAL A 15 14.18 14.49 19.30
C VAL A 15 14.39 16.01 19.49
N THR A 16 15.53 16.42 20.05
CA THR A 16 15.85 17.82 20.34
C THR A 16 16.65 18.53 19.25
N ALA A 17 16.92 17.88 18.12
CA ALA A 17 17.66 18.47 17.01
C ALA A 17 17.09 19.84 16.61
N PRO A 18 17.91 20.81 16.19
CA PRO A 18 17.42 22.11 15.74
C PRO A 18 16.48 21.99 14.55
N ILE A 19 15.77 23.08 14.23
CA ILE A 19 14.94 23.15 13.02
C ILE A 19 15.87 23.23 11.82
N GLY A 20 15.75 22.26 10.91
CA GLY A 20 16.60 22.11 9.74
C GLY A 20 16.31 20.78 9.06
N PRO A 21 17.09 20.40 8.04
CA PRO A 21 17.06 19.05 7.50
C PRO A 21 17.78 18.09 8.46
N VAL A 22 17.08 17.06 8.91
CA VAL A 22 17.61 16.05 9.85
C VAL A 22 17.32 14.67 9.30
N LEU A 23 18.35 13.83 9.17
CA LEU A 23 18.24 12.41 8.87
C LEU A 23 18.57 11.60 10.12
N VAL A 24 17.62 10.80 10.57
CA VAL A 24 17.83 9.80 11.62
C VAL A 24 17.99 8.43 10.94
N LYS A 25 19.25 7.96 10.83
CA LYS A 25 19.55 6.59 10.43
C LYS A 25 19.28 5.69 11.63
N ALA A 26 18.21 4.92 11.57
CA ALA A 26 17.69 4.20 12.72
C ALA A 26 17.56 2.71 12.40
N GLY A 27 18.46 1.87 12.92
CA GLY A 27 18.44 0.43 12.69
C GLY A 27 17.14 -0.25 13.15
N ALA A 28 17.00 -1.53 12.82
CA ALA A 28 15.87 -2.34 13.28
C ALA A 28 15.74 -2.26 14.81
N GLY A 29 14.51 -2.13 15.33
CA GLY A 29 14.25 -2.13 16.77
C GLY A 29 14.86 -0.95 17.56
N SER A 30 15.40 0.10 16.92
CA SER A 30 16.02 1.25 17.59
C SER A 30 15.04 2.33 18.05
N GLY A 31 13.75 2.16 17.75
CA GLY A 31 12.69 3.10 18.13
C GLY A 31 12.43 4.22 17.14
N LYS A 32 12.56 3.96 15.83
CA LYS A 32 12.25 4.90 14.72
C LYS A 32 10.99 5.71 14.96
N THR A 33 9.85 5.04 15.00
CA THR A 33 8.52 5.66 15.16
C THR A 33 8.38 6.38 16.50
N ARG A 34 9.04 5.86 17.56
CA ARG A 34 9.08 6.54 18.87
C ARG A 34 9.78 7.89 18.78
N VAL A 35 10.94 7.96 18.15
CA VAL A 35 11.71 9.21 17.99
C VAL A 35 10.92 10.21 17.15
N LEU A 36 10.32 9.77 16.04
CA LEU A 36 9.49 10.62 15.18
C LEU A 36 8.28 11.17 15.94
N THR A 37 7.56 10.32 16.68
CA THR A 37 6.40 10.73 17.50
C THR A 37 6.80 11.74 18.57
N LEU A 38 7.92 11.49 19.28
CA LEU A 38 8.42 12.40 20.30
C LEU A 38 8.97 13.71 19.72
N ARG A 39 9.51 13.68 18.49
CA ARG A 39 9.89 14.91 17.76
C ARG A 39 8.68 15.79 17.48
N ILE A 40 7.56 15.21 17.04
CA ILE A 40 6.30 15.95 16.86
C ILE A 40 5.83 16.55 18.18
N ALA A 41 5.82 15.74 19.25
CA ALA A 41 5.45 16.21 20.57
C ALA A 41 6.36 17.35 21.06
N TYR A 42 7.66 17.25 20.81
CA TYR A 42 8.65 18.28 21.16
C TYR A 42 8.44 19.59 20.37
N LEU A 43 8.15 19.50 19.07
CA LEU A 43 7.79 20.68 18.26
C LEU A 43 6.58 21.42 18.82
N ILE A 44 5.54 20.69 19.23
CA ILE A 44 4.31 21.28 19.77
C ILE A 44 4.55 21.87 21.17
N THR A 45 5.23 21.13 22.06
CA THR A 45 5.33 21.51 23.47
C THR A 45 6.47 22.45 23.78
N HIS A 46 7.60 22.33 23.10
CA HIS A 46 8.80 23.11 23.36
C HIS A 46 8.94 24.31 22.43
N TYR A 47 8.75 24.09 21.12
CA TYR A 47 8.82 25.18 20.13
C TYR A 47 7.49 25.93 19.94
N GLY A 48 6.38 25.48 20.57
CA GLY A 48 5.06 26.10 20.43
C GLY A 48 4.47 26.01 19.03
N VAL A 49 4.91 25.03 18.23
CA VAL A 49 4.43 24.83 16.86
C VAL A 49 2.96 24.41 16.89
N ALA A 50 2.11 25.12 16.13
CA ALA A 50 0.71 24.73 15.98
C ALA A 50 0.61 23.40 15.22
N PRO A 51 -0.22 22.42 15.68
CA PRO A 51 -0.33 21.11 15.04
C PRO A 51 -0.67 21.17 13.54
N GLN A 52 -1.45 22.17 13.14
CA GLN A 52 -1.81 22.42 11.73
C GLN A 52 -0.61 22.71 10.83
N GLN A 53 0.52 23.14 11.43
CA GLN A 53 1.76 23.43 10.72
C GLN A 53 2.66 22.21 10.55
N ILE A 54 2.22 21.03 11.00
CA ILE A 54 2.99 19.79 10.95
C ILE A 54 2.33 18.83 9.95
N LEU A 55 3.15 18.32 9.03
CA LEU A 55 2.83 17.20 8.14
C LEU A 55 3.68 16.00 8.56
N ALA A 56 3.06 14.91 8.95
CA ALA A 56 3.72 13.65 9.28
C ALA A 56 3.30 12.56 8.31
N VAL A 57 4.25 12.06 7.52
CA VAL A 57 4.00 11.07 6.47
C VAL A 57 4.59 9.73 6.87
N THR A 58 3.81 8.66 6.67
CA THR A 58 4.21 7.27 6.90
C THR A 58 4.00 6.44 5.64
N PHE A 59 4.56 5.22 5.63
CA PHE A 59 4.42 4.34 4.47
C PHE A 59 3.08 3.60 4.44
N THR A 60 2.50 3.25 5.62
CA THR A 60 1.23 2.50 5.72
C THR A 60 0.19 3.27 6.53
N ASN A 61 -1.10 3.00 6.27
CA ASN A 61 -2.20 3.59 7.04
C ASN A 61 -2.18 3.11 8.49
N LYS A 62 -1.81 1.85 8.74
CA LYS A 62 -1.63 1.31 10.10
C LYS A 62 -0.60 2.13 10.88
N ALA A 63 0.58 2.38 10.31
CA ALA A 63 1.61 3.21 10.95
C ALA A 63 1.11 4.65 11.22
N ALA A 64 0.33 5.21 10.30
CA ALA A 64 -0.28 6.53 10.50
C ALA A 64 -1.30 6.55 11.65
N ARG A 65 -2.13 5.51 11.78
CA ARG A 65 -3.09 5.34 12.89
C ARG A 65 -2.35 5.20 14.23
N GLU A 66 -1.41 4.27 14.32
CA GLU A 66 -0.61 4.05 15.53
C GLU A 66 0.14 5.31 15.96
N MET A 67 0.74 6.04 15.03
CA MET A 67 1.41 7.31 15.30
C MET A 67 0.43 8.34 15.89
N ARG A 68 -0.76 8.46 15.33
CA ARG A 68 -1.81 9.38 15.80
C ARG A 68 -2.30 8.99 17.20
N GLU A 69 -2.49 7.72 17.47
CA GLU A 69 -2.88 7.22 18.79
C GLU A 69 -1.82 7.51 19.84
N ARG A 70 -0.55 7.22 19.56
CA ARG A 70 0.56 7.54 20.45
C ARG A 70 0.66 9.05 20.75
N LEU A 71 0.48 9.89 19.72
CA LEU A 71 0.43 11.34 19.91
C LEU A 71 -0.77 11.78 20.73
N ARG A 72 -1.94 11.14 20.55
CA ARG A 72 -3.14 11.43 21.35
C ARG A 72 -2.93 11.07 22.82
N HIS A 73 -2.27 9.94 23.10
CA HIS A 73 -1.89 9.59 24.48
C HIS A 73 -0.90 10.57 25.11
N LEU A 74 0.07 11.07 24.33
CA LEU A 74 1.09 12.01 24.82
C LEU A 74 0.58 13.43 25.02
N LEU A 75 -0.30 13.92 24.16
CA LEU A 75 -0.65 15.34 24.05
C LEU A 75 -2.15 15.62 24.23
N GLY A 76 -2.99 14.59 24.26
CA GLY A 76 -4.45 14.73 24.35
C GLY A 76 -5.02 15.52 23.17
N ALA A 77 -5.90 16.47 23.45
CA ALA A 77 -6.55 17.32 22.45
C ALA A 77 -5.59 18.28 21.72
N ARG A 78 -4.35 18.45 22.21
CA ARG A 78 -3.35 19.35 21.60
C ARG A 78 -2.91 18.94 20.22
N ILE A 79 -3.22 17.72 19.74
CA ILE A 79 -2.91 17.27 18.38
C ILE A 79 -3.96 17.68 17.33
N ARG A 80 -5.03 18.36 17.73
CA ARG A 80 -6.12 18.71 16.81
C ARG A 80 -5.60 19.57 15.65
N GLY A 81 -5.86 19.10 14.41
CA GLY A 81 -5.41 19.75 13.19
C GLY A 81 -4.06 19.25 12.63
N LEU A 82 -3.35 18.36 13.35
CA LEU A 82 -2.18 17.67 12.80
C LEU A 82 -2.55 16.92 11.53
N THR A 83 -1.79 17.11 10.45
CA THR A 83 -1.93 16.32 9.24
C THR A 83 -1.01 15.10 9.32
N SER A 84 -1.60 13.90 9.37
CA SER A 84 -0.85 12.64 9.33
C SER A 84 -1.53 11.65 8.40
N GLY A 85 -0.73 10.88 7.63
CA GLY A 85 -1.24 9.89 6.67
C GLY A 85 -0.13 9.32 5.82
N THR A 86 -0.50 8.52 4.81
CA THR A 86 0.43 8.09 3.75
C THR A 86 0.61 9.21 2.72
N PHE A 87 1.65 9.12 1.89
CA PHE A 87 1.84 10.05 0.76
C PHE A 87 0.58 10.13 -0.10
N HIS A 88 0.01 8.97 -0.47
CA HIS A 88 -1.19 8.90 -1.30
C HIS A 88 -2.39 9.58 -0.64
N ALA A 89 -2.60 9.38 0.67
CA ALA A 89 -3.70 10.02 1.39
C ALA A 89 -3.55 11.56 1.42
N VAL A 90 -2.35 12.05 1.64
CA VAL A 90 -2.05 13.49 1.64
C VAL A 90 -2.23 14.08 0.24
N CYS A 91 -1.69 13.43 -0.80
CA CYS A 91 -1.84 13.85 -2.19
C CYS A 91 -3.30 13.83 -2.63
N THR A 92 -4.06 12.79 -2.29
CA THR A 92 -5.49 12.74 -2.58
C THR A 92 -6.23 13.93 -1.98
N ARG A 93 -5.92 14.31 -0.74
CA ARG A 93 -6.51 15.50 -0.10
C ARG A 93 -6.17 16.77 -0.86
N ILE A 94 -4.89 16.99 -1.19
CA ILE A 94 -4.46 18.17 -1.98
C ILE A 94 -5.21 18.24 -3.31
N LEU A 95 -5.30 17.11 -4.01
CA LEU A 95 -5.99 17.04 -5.30
C LEU A 95 -7.48 17.31 -5.13
N ARG A 96 -8.16 16.71 -4.14
CA ARG A 96 -9.58 16.98 -3.86
C ARG A 96 -9.85 18.45 -3.56
N GLU A 97 -8.94 19.12 -2.82
CA GLU A 97 -9.07 20.53 -2.46
C GLU A 97 -8.76 21.48 -3.64
N SER A 98 -7.95 21.05 -4.64
CA SER A 98 -7.31 22.03 -5.54
C SER A 98 -7.27 21.66 -7.02
N ILE A 99 -7.76 20.49 -7.45
CA ILE A 99 -7.60 20.00 -8.83
C ILE A 99 -8.47 20.75 -9.84
N GLU A 100 -9.69 21.20 -9.43
CA GLU A 100 -10.66 21.80 -10.33
C GLU A 100 -10.15 23.10 -10.95
N GLY A 101 -10.29 23.20 -12.26
CA GLY A 101 -9.81 24.35 -13.03
C GLY A 101 -8.29 24.43 -13.21
N ARG A 102 -7.51 23.60 -12.50
CA ARG A 102 -6.03 23.60 -12.58
C ARG A 102 -5.47 22.42 -13.38
N LEU A 103 -6.03 21.23 -13.22
CA LEU A 103 -5.65 20.09 -14.05
C LEU A 103 -6.77 19.76 -15.03
N LYS A 104 -6.49 19.96 -16.34
CA LYS A 104 -7.46 19.70 -17.40
C LYS A 104 -7.87 18.22 -17.41
N GLY A 105 -9.17 17.98 -17.52
CA GLY A 105 -9.75 16.63 -17.61
C GLY A 105 -10.11 16.00 -16.26
N TYR A 106 -9.83 16.68 -15.14
CA TYR A 106 -10.13 16.17 -13.82
C TYR A 106 -11.01 17.10 -13.00
N THR A 107 -11.88 16.49 -12.18
CA THR A 107 -12.68 17.19 -11.16
C THR A 107 -12.39 16.62 -9.78
N ALA A 108 -12.84 17.29 -8.72
CA ALA A 108 -12.67 16.79 -7.35
C ALA A 108 -13.37 15.46 -7.07
N SER A 109 -14.28 15.01 -7.94
CA SER A 109 -15.00 13.74 -7.83
C SER A 109 -14.28 12.56 -8.50
N PHE A 110 -12.97 12.68 -8.81
CA PHE A 110 -12.22 11.59 -9.46
C PHE A 110 -12.28 10.27 -8.70
N SER A 111 -12.32 9.16 -9.44
CA SER A 111 -12.13 7.80 -8.91
C SER A 111 -10.64 7.48 -8.75
N ILE A 112 -10.30 6.60 -7.80
CA ILE A 112 -8.94 6.03 -7.68
C ILE A 112 -9.01 4.61 -8.22
N TYR A 113 -8.27 4.34 -9.29
CA TYR A 113 -8.19 3.03 -9.92
C TYR A 113 -6.98 2.24 -9.39
N SER A 114 -7.20 0.98 -9.09
CA SER A 114 -6.19 0.08 -8.54
C SER A 114 -6.25 -1.29 -9.22
N GLY A 115 -5.17 -2.05 -9.16
CA GLY A 115 -5.13 -3.46 -9.54
C GLY A 115 -5.82 -3.78 -10.88
N ASP A 116 -7.00 -4.38 -10.80
CA ASP A 116 -7.72 -4.89 -11.99
C ASP A 116 -8.19 -3.77 -12.92
N GLU A 117 -8.62 -2.62 -12.39
CA GLU A 117 -9.04 -1.50 -13.22
C GLU A 117 -7.86 -0.95 -14.05
N GLN A 118 -6.68 -0.84 -13.43
CA GLN A 118 -5.46 -0.43 -14.13
C GLN A 118 -5.08 -1.45 -15.22
N LEU A 119 -5.09 -2.75 -14.88
CA LEU A 119 -4.78 -3.82 -15.83
C LEU A 119 -5.75 -3.85 -16.99
N GLN A 120 -7.04 -3.65 -16.74
CA GLN A 120 -8.05 -3.60 -17.80
C GLN A 120 -7.77 -2.42 -18.76
N LEU A 121 -7.54 -1.21 -18.24
CA LEU A 121 -7.22 -0.05 -19.08
C LEU A 121 -5.91 -0.22 -19.87
N VAL A 122 -4.90 -0.84 -19.26
CA VAL A 122 -3.65 -1.14 -19.98
C VAL A 122 -3.87 -2.18 -21.06
N ALA A 123 -4.67 -3.23 -20.81
CA ALA A 123 -5.01 -4.23 -21.82
C ALA A 123 -5.77 -3.60 -23.00
N GLU A 124 -6.71 -2.71 -22.74
CA GLU A 124 -7.42 -1.93 -23.77
C GLU A 124 -6.46 -1.00 -24.55
N ALA A 125 -5.54 -0.33 -23.84
CA ALA A 125 -4.52 0.52 -24.46
C ALA A 125 -3.58 -0.31 -25.36
N LEU A 126 -3.14 -1.48 -24.90
CA LEU A 126 -2.27 -2.41 -25.61
C LEU A 126 -2.94 -2.92 -26.89
N ALA A 127 -4.21 -3.32 -26.81
CA ALA A 127 -4.98 -3.78 -27.98
C ALA A 127 -5.23 -2.67 -29.02
N ALA A 128 -5.27 -1.41 -28.59
CA ALA A 128 -5.56 -0.26 -29.45
C ALA A 128 -4.31 0.38 -30.06
N VAL A 129 -3.09 0.03 -29.62
CA VAL A 129 -1.84 0.50 -30.23
C VAL A 129 -1.60 -0.22 -31.54
N THR A 130 -1.39 0.55 -32.62
CA THR A 130 -1.19 0.00 -33.98
C THR A 130 0.26 -0.41 -34.26
N GLU A 131 1.20 0.08 -33.46
CA GLU A 131 2.61 -0.31 -33.55
C GLU A 131 2.78 -1.74 -33.03
N THR A 132 3.59 -2.53 -33.71
CA THR A 132 3.91 -3.90 -33.28
C THR A 132 4.93 -3.83 -32.14
N PRO A 133 4.68 -4.51 -31.01
CA PRO A 133 5.68 -4.57 -29.94
C PRO A 133 6.93 -5.31 -30.43
N PRO A 134 8.14 -4.89 -30.02
CA PRO A 134 9.40 -5.51 -30.47
C PRO A 134 9.58 -6.95 -29.96
N ARG A 135 8.79 -7.36 -28.97
CA ARG A 135 8.67 -8.72 -28.43
C ARG A 135 7.29 -8.92 -27.82
N ALA A 136 6.93 -10.16 -27.53
CA ALA A 136 5.72 -10.44 -26.76
C ALA A 136 5.79 -9.73 -25.40
N ILE A 137 4.74 -9.00 -25.04
CA ILE A 137 4.63 -8.24 -23.81
C ILE A 137 3.20 -8.34 -23.26
N GLU A 138 3.07 -8.54 -21.96
CA GLU A 138 1.79 -8.66 -21.29
C GLU A 138 1.37 -7.34 -20.62
N ALA A 139 0.08 -7.16 -20.39
CA ALA A 139 -0.47 -5.93 -19.79
C ALA A 139 0.14 -5.60 -18.42
N ASP A 140 0.42 -6.61 -17.60
CA ASP A 140 1.06 -6.44 -16.30
C ASP A 140 2.49 -5.88 -16.43
N GLU A 141 3.25 -6.31 -17.44
CA GLU A 141 4.58 -5.76 -17.69
C GLU A 141 4.50 -4.31 -18.18
N VAL A 142 3.56 -4.01 -19.09
CA VAL A 142 3.33 -2.63 -19.56
C VAL A 142 2.94 -1.72 -18.40
N LEU A 143 2.06 -2.17 -17.51
CA LEU A 143 1.65 -1.42 -16.32
C LEU A 143 2.85 -1.13 -15.41
N ARG A 144 3.72 -2.11 -15.16
CA ARG A 144 4.94 -1.88 -14.36
C ARG A 144 5.88 -0.85 -14.99
N LEU A 145 6.04 -0.87 -16.32
CA LEU A 145 6.89 0.11 -17.02
C LEU A 145 6.28 1.52 -17.00
N ILE A 146 4.95 1.64 -17.11
CA ILE A 146 4.25 2.92 -16.96
C ILE A 146 4.39 3.44 -15.53
N SER A 147 4.16 2.61 -14.51
CA SER A 147 4.33 2.97 -13.10
C SER A 147 5.76 3.46 -12.82
N ARG A 148 6.77 2.74 -13.35
CA ARG A 148 8.17 3.16 -13.24
C ARG A 148 8.45 4.51 -13.93
N ALA A 149 7.79 4.79 -15.05
CA ALA A 149 7.92 6.09 -15.72
C ALA A 149 7.28 7.20 -14.87
N LYS A 150 6.08 6.98 -14.32
CA LYS A 150 5.39 7.92 -13.43
C LYS A 150 6.20 8.23 -12.18
N SER A 151 6.75 7.21 -11.52
CA SER A 151 7.59 7.39 -10.33
C SER A 151 8.85 8.20 -10.60
N ARG A 152 9.36 8.19 -11.85
CA ARG A 152 10.46 9.04 -12.32
C ARG A 152 10.03 10.39 -12.89
N MET A 153 8.79 10.80 -12.65
CA MET A 153 8.22 12.05 -13.11
C MET A 153 8.11 12.18 -14.65
N LEU A 154 8.17 11.04 -15.37
CA LEU A 154 8.04 11.04 -16.82
C LEU A 154 6.56 11.00 -17.22
N THR A 155 6.10 12.09 -17.86
CA THR A 155 4.80 12.10 -18.53
C THR A 155 4.86 11.28 -19.83
N PRO A 156 3.72 10.89 -20.45
CA PRO A 156 3.72 10.19 -21.75
C PRO A 156 4.51 10.94 -22.83
N ARG A 157 4.45 12.28 -22.81
CA ARG A 157 5.19 13.14 -23.76
C ARG A 157 6.69 13.13 -23.51
N LEU A 158 7.11 13.19 -22.23
CA LEU A 158 8.52 13.13 -21.86
C LEU A 158 9.10 11.75 -22.14
N MET A 159 8.36 10.68 -21.80
CA MET A 159 8.78 9.32 -22.13
C MET A 159 8.98 9.13 -23.64
N ALA A 160 8.03 9.58 -24.46
CA ALA A 160 8.18 9.53 -25.91
C ALA A 160 9.38 10.33 -26.45
N ARG A 161 9.70 11.48 -25.81
CA ARG A 161 10.84 12.33 -26.18
C ARG A 161 12.19 11.67 -25.86
N PHE A 162 12.26 10.94 -24.75
CA PHE A 162 13.50 10.30 -24.29
C PHE A 162 13.57 8.81 -24.65
N ALA A 163 12.62 8.29 -25.41
CA ALA A 163 12.58 6.89 -25.85
C ALA A 163 13.83 6.55 -26.68
N ALA A 164 14.71 5.71 -26.11
CA ALA A 164 15.98 5.34 -26.72
C ALA A 164 15.83 4.17 -27.70
N ASP A 165 14.91 3.25 -27.44
CA ASP A 165 14.73 2.02 -28.19
C ASP A 165 13.27 1.81 -28.68
N PRO A 166 12.99 0.79 -29.51
CA PRO A 166 11.64 0.50 -29.99
C PRO A 166 10.65 0.13 -28.86
N LEU A 167 11.12 -0.52 -27.78
CA LEU A 167 10.27 -0.87 -26.64
C LEU A 167 9.82 0.38 -25.90
N ASP A 168 10.72 1.30 -25.63
CA ASP A 168 10.41 2.59 -24.97
C ASP A 168 9.35 3.38 -25.78
N ARG A 169 9.48 3.42 -27.12
CA ARG A 169 8.50 4.08 -28.00
C ARG A 169 7.12 3.41 -27.92
N PHE A 170 7.09 2.09 -27.97
CA PHE A 170 5.88 1.31 -27.83
C PHE A 170 5.20 1.55 -26.47
N ILE A 171 5.95 1.48 -25.37
CA ILE A 171 5.42 1.75 -24.03
C ILE A 171 4.93 3.20 -23.91
N ALA A 172 5.61 4.18 -24.50
CA ALA A 172 5.16 5.57 -24.50
C ALA A 172 3.81 5.73 -25.25
N ALA A 173 3.58 4.97 -26.33
CA ALA A 173 2.30 4.95 -27.03
C ALA A 173 1.19 4.32 -26.19
N CYS A 174 1.46 3.19 -25.52
CA CYS A 174 0.53 2.55 -24.57
C CYS A 174 0.21 3.51 -23.41
N TYR A 175 1.23 4.13 -22.80
CA TYR A 175 1.08 5.07 -21.69
C TYR A 175 0.19 6.27 -22.07
N ARG A 176 0.36 6.81 -23.27
CA ARG A 176 -0.48 7.92 -23.77
C ARG A 176 -1.96 7.54 -23.87
N ARG A 177 -2.28 6.31 -24.33
CA ARG A 177 -3.65 5.81 -24.40
C ARG A 177 -4.22 5.53 -23.02
N TYR A 178 -3.45 4.85 -22.17
CA TYR A 178 -3.80 4.60 -20.78
C TYR A 178 -4.14 5.88 -20.03
N GLN A 179 -3.29 6.91 -20.15
CA GLN A 179 -3.51 8.19 -19.45
C GLN A 179 -4.77 8.91 -19.96
N ARG A 180 -5.04 8.85 -21.27
CA ARG A 180 -6.28 9.40 -21.83
C ARG A 180 -7.52 8.67 -21.33
N ALA A 181 -7.46 7.35 -21.19
CA ALA A 181 -8.57 6.56 -20.65
C ALA A 181 -8.85 6.95 -19.18
N LEU A 182 -7.81 7.16 -18.36
CA LEU A 182 -7.95 7.69 -17.01
C LEU A 182 -8.59 9.09 -16.99
N GLU A 183 -8.14 10.01 -17.85
CA GLU A 183 -8.71 11.34 -17.98
C GLU A 183 -10.20 11.31 -18.37
N GLN A 184 -10.58 10.45 -19.32
CA GLN A 184 -11.96 10.28 -19.76
C GLN A 184 -12.88 9.70 -18.68
N ALA A 185 -12.32 8.83 -17.83
CA ALA A 185 -13.04 8.26 -16.68
C ALA A 185 -13.07 9.18 -15.47
N ASN A 186 -12.46 10.36 -15.54
CA ASN A 186 -12.17 11.19 -14.36
C ASN A 186 -11.56 10.33 -13.24
N ALA A 187 -10.52 9.56 -13.56
CA ALA A 187 -9.87 8.63 -12.66
C ALA A 187 -8.36 8.87 -12.59
N LEU A 188 -7.77 8.61 -11.44
CA LEU A 188 -6.34 8.65 -11.19
C LEU A 188 -5.88 7.27 -10.70
N ASP A 189 -4.73 6.81 -11.10
CA ASP A 189 -4.06 5.70 -10.42
C ASP A 189 -3.20 6.19 -9.24
N PHE A 190 -2.60 5.25 -8.49
CA PHE A 190 -1.80 5.61 -7.32
C PHE A 190 -0.59 6.48 -7.68
N ASP A 191 0.08 6.20 -8.78
CA ASP A 191 1.24 7.00 -9.23
C ASP A 191 0.80 8.42 -9.64
N ASP A 192 -0.38 8.55 -10.26
CA ASP A 192 -0.96 9.85 -10.63
C ASP A 192 -1.28 10.72 -9.42
N LEU A 193 -1.64 10.14 -8.27
CA LEU A 193 -1.89 10.93 -7.06
C LEU A 193 -0.67 11.75 -6.68
N ILE A 194 0.52 11.16 -6.74
CA ILE A 194 1.78 11.83 -6.40
C ILE A 194 2.22 12.76 -7.55
N LEU A 195 2.28 12.23 -8.78
CA LEU A 195 2.74 12.95 -9.96
C LEU A 195 1.90 14.20 -10.23
N ASN A 196 0.57 14.09 -10.18
CA ASN A 196 -0.31 15.23 -10.43
C ASN A 196 -0.31 16.22 -9.27
N THR A 197 -0.13 15.78 -8.02
CA THR A 197 0.08 16.69 -6.88
C THR A 197 1.36 17.51 -7.08
N TYR A 198 2.46 16.85 -7.44
CA TYR A 198 3.71 17.56 -7.72
C TYR A 198 3.54 18.58 -8.85
N ARG A 199 2.92 18.18 -9.97
CA ARG A 199 2.66 19.09 -11.12
C ARG A 199 1.80 20.28 -10.71
N LEU A 200 0.70 20.00 -10.02
CA LEU A 200 -0.21 21.04 -9.54
C LEU A 200 0.49 22.09 -8.68
N LEU A 201 1.33 21.66 -7.75
CA LEU A 201 2.07 22.56 -6.87
C LEU A 201 3.27 23.22 -7.58
N SER A 202 3.88 22.55 -8.55
CA SER A 202 5.00 23.09 -9.32
C SER A 202 4.55 24.17 -10.33
N ASP A 203 3.35 23.97 -10.91
CA ASP A 203 2.79 24.86 -11.93
C ASP A 203 2.06 26.08 -11.33
N ASP A 204 1.65 26.02 -10.04
CA ASP A 204 0.96 27.10 -9.31
C ASP A 204 1.74 27.51 -8.05
N PRO A 205 2.64 28.53 -8.15
CA PRO A 205 3.46 29.00 -7.02
C PRO A 205 2.66 29.53 -5.83
N ASP A 206 1.47 30.10 -6.04
CA ASP A 206 0.63 30.62 -4.96
C ASP A 206 -0.02 29.48 -4.17
N LEU A 207 -0.47 28.44 -4.88
CA LEU A 207 -0.94 27.22 -4.26
C LEU A 207 0.17 26.52 -3.48
N LEU A 208 1.37 26.42 -4.06
CA LEU A 208 2.54 25.87 -3.37
C LEU A 208 2.83 26.67 -2.09
N ALA A 209 2.85 27.99 -2.14
CA ALA A 209 3.08 28.84 -0.98
C ALA A 209 2.04 28.61 0.12
N THR A 210 0.77 28.39 -0.27
CA THR A 210 -0.33 28.05 0.68
C THR A 210 -0.03 26.77 1.44
N TYR A 211 0.35 25.68 0.75
CA TYR A 211 0.70 24.41 1.41
C TYR A 211 2.00 24.47 2.17
N GLN A 212 2.99 25.24 1.72
CA GLN A 212 4.22 25.49 2.44
C GLN A 212 4.01 26.31 3.73
N GLN A 213 3.05 27.22 3.77
CA GLN A 213 2.64 27.93 4.99
C GLN A 213 1.84 27.02 5.92
N ARG A 214 0.95 26.19 5.36
CA ARG A 214 0.17 25.21 6.11
C ARG A 214 1.06 24.16 6.78
N TRP A 215 2.10 23.66 6.08
CA TRP A 215 2.99 22.63 6.59
C TRP A 215 4.43 23.14 6.68
N ARG A 216 4.72 23.85 7.76
CA ARG A 216 6.06 24.38 8.02
C ARG A 216 7.07 23.32 8.41
N HIS A 217 6.59 22.20 9.01
CA HIS A 217 7.40 21.10 9.48
C HIS A 217 6.93 19.81 8.83
N VAL A 218 7.81 19.18 8.07
CA VAL A 218 7.54 17.92 7.37
C VAL A 218 8.37 16.82 8.03
N LEU A 219 7.68 15.76 8.49
CA LEU A 219 8.31 14.60 9.08
C LEU A 219 7.94 13.36 8.26
N VAL A 220 8.92 12.50 7.97
CA VAL A 220 8.72 11.30 7.14
C VAL A 220 9.28 10.09 7.85
N ASP A 221 8.43 9.07 8.04
CA ASP A 221 8.83 7.74 8.53
C ASP A 221 9.15 6.81 7.36
N GLU A 222 9.98 5.79 7.59
CA GLU A 222 10.39 4.77 6.61
C GLU A 222 10.92 5.40 5.30
N TYR A 223 11.77 6.43 5.43
CA TYR A 223 12.25 7.25 4.30
C TYR A 223 12.99 6.45 3.23
N GLN A 224 13.56 5.28 3.56
CA GLN A 224 14.21 4.37 2.62
C GLN A 224 13.25 3.71 1.61
N ASP A 225 11.94 3.77 1.85
CA ASP A 225 10.92 3.23 0.94
C ASP A 225 10.33 4.29 0.01
N THR A 226 10.87 5.51 0.06
CA THR A 226 10.45 6.64 -0.77
C THR A 226 10.87 6.41 -2.23
N ASP A 227 9.97 6.68 -3.16
CA ASP A 227 10.28 6.73 -4.59
C ASP A 227 10.71 8.14 -5.06
N PRO A 228 11.27 8.30 -6.27
CA PRO A 228 11.72 9.60 -6.77
C PRO A 228 10.62 10.67 -6.83
N SER A 229 9.36 10.32 -7.11
CA SER A 229 8.26 11.29 -7.17
C SER A 229 7.88 11.81 -5.79
N GLN A 230 7.86 10.93 -4.79
CA GLN A 230 7.64 11.28 -3.39
C GLN A 230 8.76 12.16 -2.86
N HIS A 231 10.01 11.83 -3.17
CA HIS A 231 11.17 12.64 -2.80
C HIS A 231 11.09 14.05 -3.40
N ALA A 232 10.79 14.16 -4.70
CA ALA A 232 10.61 15.44 -5.37
C ALA A 232 9.49 16.28 -4.73
N LEU A 233 8.39 15.64 -4.32
CA LEU A 233 7.29 16.32 -3.60
C LEU A 233 7.75 16.83 -2.23
N ILE A 234 8.53 16.05 -1.46
CA ILE A 234 9.12 16.47 -0.19
C ILE A 234 10.03 17.68 -0.41
N GLU A 235 10.91 17.61 -1.39
CA GLU A 235 11.81 18.72 -1.75
C GLU A 235 11.04 20.00 -2.06
N LEU A 236 9.98 19.89 -2.88
CA LEU A 236 9.13 21.00 -3.28
C LEU A 236 8.43 21.64 -2.07
N LEU A 237 7.81 20.84 -1.22
CA LEU A 237 7.10 21.30 -0.02
C LEU A 237 8.03 21.90 1.03
N THR A 238 9.27 21.43 1.12
CA THR A 238 10.24 21.89 2.13
C THR A 238 11.25 22.90 1.60
N ARG A 239 11.13 23.34 0.35
CA ARG A 239 12.04 24.33 -0.25
C ARG A 239 12.13 25.57 0.63
N PRO A 240 13.34 26.02 1.05
CA PRO A 240 13.48 27.19 1.88
C PRO A 240 13.13 28.46 1.11
N THR A 241 12.64 29.46 1.83
CA THR A 241 12.46 30.84 1.34
C THR A 241 13.20 31.80 2.25
N ALA A 242 13.32 33.07 1.86
CA ALA A 242 13.98 34.10 2.68
C ALA A 242 13.36 34.24 4.10
N GLN A 243 12.05 33.94 4.24
CA GLN A 243 11.31 34.06 5.50
C GLN A 243 11.09 32.72 6.21
N ARG A 244 11.44 31.58 5.56
CA ARG A 244 11.15 30.25 6.08
C ARG A 244 12.33 29.32 5.85
N PRO A 245 13.06 28.93 6.91
CA PRO A 245 14.07 27.89 6.82
C PRO A 245 13.43 26.54 6.51
N ARG A 246 14.20 25.64 5.89
CA ARG A 246 13.79 24.25 5.70
C ARG A 246 13.57 23.59 7.05
N SER A 247 12.48 22.84 7.19
CA SER A 247 12.24 21.97 8.34
C SER A 247 11.77 20.61 7.83
N LEU A 248 12.74 19.72 7.69
CA LEU A 248 12.55 18.36 7.22
C LEU A 248 13.19 17.39 8.21
N PHE A 249 12.41 16.46 8.76
CA PHE A 249 12.89 15.43 9.67
C PHE A 249 12.53 14.07 9.10
N VAL A 250 13.51 13.29 8.70
CA VAL A 250 13.28 11.97 8.11
C VAL A 250 13.92 10.89 8.97
N VAL A 251 13.22 9.76 9.08
CA VAL A 251 13.69 8.57 9.79
C VAL A 251 13.67 7.38 8.85
N GLY A 252 14.73 6.60 8.83
CA GLY A 252 14.79 5.44 7.95
C GLY A 252 15.97 4.51 8.22
N ASP A 253 15.92 3.36 7.56
CA ASP A 253 16.95 2.32 7.59
C ASP A 253 17.18 1.76 6.19
N ALA A 254 18.26 2.15 5.54
CA ALA A 254 18.60 1.67 4.19
C ALA A 254 18.67 0.13 4.10
N MET A 255 19.03 -0.54 5.19
CA MET A 255 19.07 -2.02 5.28
C MET A 255 17.67 -2.66 5.25
N GLN A 256 16.60 -1.89 5.50
CA GLN A 256 15.22 -2.34 5.47
C GLN A 256 14.44 -1.90 4.21
N SER A 257 15.13 -1.37 3.18
CA SER A 257 14.50 -1.04 1.89
C SER A 257 14.23 -2.32 1.08
N ILE A 258 12.96 -2.74 1.04
CA ILE A 258 12.50 -3.99 0.40
C ILE A 258 11.30 -3.79 -0.55
N TYR A 259 11.05 -2.56 -0.98
CA TYR A 259 9.95 -2.22 -1.89
C TYR A 259 10.42 -1.69 -3.24
N GLY A 260 11.61 -2.14 -3.72
CA GLY A 260 12.11 -1.80 -5.04
C GLY A 260 11.15 -2.18 -6.18
N PHE A 261 10.39 -3.27 -6.00
CA PHE A 261 9.32 -3.67 -6.93
C PHE A 261 8.13 -2.68 -6.98
N ARG A 262 8.04 -1.76 -6.02
CA ARG A 262 7.12 -0.61 -5.99
C ARG A 262 7.81 0.71 -6.31
N ASN A 263 8.92 0.66 -7.02
CA ASN A 263 9.75 1.81 -7.40
C ASN A 263 10.45 2.55 -6.25
N ALA A 264 10.48 2.00 -5.03
CA ALA A 264 11.28 2.58 -3.94
C ALA A 264 12.77 2.63 -4.33
N ASP A 265 13.41 3.75 -4.02
CA ASP A 265 14.82 3.98 -4.34
C ASP A 265 15.64 4.18 -3.06
N HIS A 266 16.29 3.12 -2.61
CA HIS A 266 17.14 3.15 -1.41
C HIS A 266 18.32 4.13 -1.50
N SER A 267 18.69 4.60 -2.71
CA SER A 267 19.74 5.59 -2.88
C SER A 267 19.33 6.96 -2.32
N ILE A 268 18.03 7.27 -2.24
CA ILE A 268 17.48 8.52 -1.73
C ILE A 268 17.94 8.77 -0.29
N ILE A 269 17.80 7.79 0.60
CA ILE A 269 18.27 7.95 1.98
C ILE A 269 19.81 8.03 2.05
N SER A 270 20.52 7.34 1.18
CA SER A 270 21.98 7.35 1.15
C SER A 270 22.55 8.69 0.69
N ARG A 271 21.90 9.38 -0.25
CA ARG A 271 22.31 10.68 -0.77
C ARG A 271 21.73 11.89 -0.03
N PHE A 272 20.95 11.67 1.06
CA PHE A 272 20.27 12.74 1.79
C PHE A 272 21.19 13.91 2.17
N ALA A 273 22.40 13.62 2.66
CA ALA A 273 23.37 14.67 3.00
C ALA A 273 23.95 15.40 1.78
N THR A 274 23.86 14.81 0.58
CA THR A 274 24.22 15.47 -0.70
C THR A 274 23.08 16.36 -1.18
N ASP A 275 21.85 15.87 -1.10
CA ASP A 275 20.65 16.61 -1.51
C ASP A 275 20.35 17.77 -0.53
N PHE A 276 20.76 17.62 0.75
CA PHE A 276 20.62 18.62 1.81
C PHE A 276 21.97 18.84 2.51
N PRO A 277 22.84 19.72 2.00
CA PRO A 277 24.22 19.88 2.50
C PRO A 277 24.34 20.34 3.96
N ASP A 278 23.31 21.02 4.48
CA ASP A 278 23.20 21.48 5.88
C ASP A 278 22.51 20.47 6.79
N ALA A 279 22.33 19.22 6.32
CA ALA A 279 21.63 18.19 7.07
C ALA A 279 22.43 17.68 8.28
N GLN A 280 21.75 17.55 9.40
CA GLN A 280 22.26 16.80 10.53
C GLN A 280 21.92 15.31 10.37
N VAL A 281 22.94 14.45 10.43
CA VAL A 281 22.77 12.99 10.38
C VAL A 281 22.99 12.42 11.78
N ILE A 282 22.02 11.67 12.29
CA ILE A 282 22.04 11.06 13.63
C ILE A 282 21.82 9.55 13.48
N GLU A 283 22.65 8.74 14.12
CA GLU A 283 22.57 7.27 14.04
C GLU A 283 22.01 6.69 15.34
N LEU A 284 20.99 5.82 15.22
CA LEU A 284 20.42 5.06 16.33
C LEU A 284 20.84 3.59 16.22
N THR A 285 21.87 3.22 16.98
CA THR A 285 22.50 1.88 16.92
C THR A 285 22.04 0.95 18.05
N THR A 286 21.35 1.46 19.08
CA THR A 286 20.85 0.65 20.18
C THR A 286 19.52 -0.01 19.80
N ASN A 287 19.49 -1.34 19.81
CA ASN A 287 18.30 -2.14 19.53
C ASN A 287 17.59 -2.53 20.82
N TYR A 288 16.29 -2.27 20.92
CA TYR A 288 15.43 -2.56 22.08
C TYR A 288 14.51 -3.78 21.86
N ARG A 289 14.60 -4.42 20.69
CA ARG A 289 13.74 -5.54 20.29
C ARG A 289 14.42 -6.88 20.50
N SER A 290 15.54 -7.09 19.84
CA SER A 290 16.15 -8.40 19.63
C SER A 290 17.32 -8.65 20.58
N ARG A 291 17.53 -9.92 20.92
CA ARG A 291 18.74 -10.36 21.61
C ARG A 291 19.97 -10.27 20.70
N GLN A 292 21.18 -10.06 21.28
CA GLN A 292 22.40 -9.84 20.50
C GLN A 292 22.72 -10.93 19.46
N PRO A 293 22.60 -12.26 19.76
CA PRO A 293 22.89 -13.28 18.75
C PRO A 293 22.00 -13.21 17.50
N ILE A 294 20.75 -12.67 17.61
CA ILE A 294 19.86 -12.46 16.47
C ILE A 294 20.39 -11.29 15.63
N LEU A 295 20.85 -10.22 16.27
CA LEU A 295 21.45 -9.07 15.60
C LEU A 295 22.76 -9.44 14.90
N ASP A 296 23.58 -10.26 15.55
CA ASP A 296 24.84 -10.75 14.97
C ASP A 296 24.59 -11.60 13.72
N ALA A 297 23.59 -12.50 13.76
CA ALA A 297 23.17 -13.27 12.60
C ALA A 297 22.67 -12.39 11.45
N ALA A 298 21.83 -11.38 11.77
CA ALA A 298 21.34 -10.42 10.77
C ALA A 298 22.48 -9.57 10.20
N TYR A 299 23.41 -9.11 11.05
CA TYR A 299 24.59 -8.36 10.61
C TYR A 299 25.52 -9.19 9.74
N ALA A 300 25.72 -10.47 10.06
CA ALA A 300 26.56 -11.39 9.26
C ALA A 300 26.09 -11.50 7.81
N ILE A 301 24.77 -11.34 7.55
CA ILE A 301 24.21 -11.33 6.20
C ILE A 301 24.36 -9.96 5.56
N ILE A 302 23.95 -8.89 6.25
CA ILE A 302 23.85 -7.55 5.64
C ILE A 302 25.23 -6.89 5.45
N ARG A 303 26.26 -7.27 6.22
CA ARG A 303 27.63 -6.75 6.06
C ARG A 303 28.24 -7.00 4.67
N HIS A 304 27.70 -7.96 3.94
CA HIS A 304 28.10 -8.28 2.56
C HIS A 304 27.40 -7.42 1.51
N SER A 305 26.50 -6.51 1.93
CA SER A 305 25.82 -5.60 1.01
C SER A 305 26.82 -4.67 0.32
N ARG A 306 26.60 -4.47 -0.99
CA ARG A 306 27.35 -3.52 -1.81
C ARG A 306 26.57 -2.24 -2.11
N SER A 307 25.26 -2.25 -1.81
CA SER A 307 24.35 -1.15 -2.13
C SER A 307 24.07 -0.21 -0.95
N VAL A 308 24.28 -0.68 0.29
CA VAL A 308 24.06 0.11 1.50
C VAL A 308 25.23 -0.08 2.48
N ALA A 309 25.55 0.97 3.24
CA ALA A 309 26.51 0.87 4.32
C ALA A 309 25.87 0.15 5.52
N PRO A 310 26.35 -1.03 5.94
CA PRO A 310 25.77 -1.77 7.05
C PRO A 310 25.98 -1.03 8.38
N MET A 311 24.95 -1.03 9.22
CA MET A 311 24.99 -0.49 10.58
C MET A 311 25.01 -1.64 11.58
N GLU A 312 26.02 -1.70 12.43
CA GLU A 312 26.08 -2.68 13.52
C GLU A 312 25.19 -2.24 14.68
N LEU A 313 24.31 -3.14 15.11
CA LEU A 313 23.35 -2.88 16.17
C LEU A 313 23.77 -3.54 17.48
N ARG A 314 23.52 -2.88 18.59
CA ARG A 314 23.78 -3.40 19.94
C ARG A 314 22.48 -3.54 20.71
N ALA A 315 22.23 -4.73 21.25
CA ALA A 315 21.08 -4.97 22.11
C ALA A 315 21.15 -4.13 23.38
N ALA A 316 20.04 -3.49 23.74
CA ALA A 316 19.92 -2.70 24.98
C ALA A 316 19.93 -3.59 26.23
N ALA A 317 19.36 -4.81 26.14
CA ALA A 317 19.34 -5.78 27.21
C ALA A 317 20.57 -6.69 27.17
N GLN A 318 21.20 -6.93 28.32
CA GLN A 318 22.28 -7.90 28.44
C GLN A 318 21.79 -9.33 28.23
N VAL A 319 22.61 -10.13 27.60
CA VAL A 319 22.29 -11.45 27.02
C VAL A 319 22.07 -12.51 28.11
N SER A 320 21.01 -13.31 27.96
CA SER A 320 20.94 -14.64 28.57
C SER A 320 21.84 -15.61 27.79
N SER A 321 22.42 -16.58 28.48
CA SER A 321 23.30 -17.63 27.91
C SER A 321 22.58 -18.63 26.99
N GLU A 322 21.30 -18.45 26.70
CA GLU A 322 20.49 -19.34 25.88
C GLU A 322 20.77 -19.19 24.37
N ARG A 323 20.76 -20.30 23.67
CA ARG A 323 20.81 -20.31 22.20
C ARG A 323 19.55 -19.66 21.63
N CYS A 324 19.69 -18.47 21.04
CA CYS A 324 18.58 -17.69 20.50
C CYS A 324 18.35 -17.93 19.00
N VAL A 325 19.33 -18.47 18.28
CA VAL A 325 19.25 -18.79 16.84
C VAL A 325 19.41 -20.29 16.67
N LEU A 326 18.41 -20.91 16.04
CA LEU A 326 18.37 -22.34 15.77
C LEU A 326 18.23 -22.55 14.26
N ILE A 327 19.01 -23.49 13.73
CA ILE A 327 18.99 -23.84 12.31
C ILE A 327 18.61 -25.32 12.19
N SER A 328 17.68 -25.64 11.29
CA SER A 328 17.26 -27.02 11.02
C SER A 328 17.18 -27.30 9.53
N GLU A 329 17.52 -28.57 9.18
CA GLU A 329 17.32 -29.12 7.86
C GLU A 329 16.11 -30.05 7.87
N ALA A 330 15.24 -29.94 6.86
CA ALA A 330 14.13 -30.83 6.63
C ALA A 330 14.32 -31.60 5.31
N LYS A 331 13.69 -32.77 5.21
CA LYS A 331 13.76 -33.60 3.99
C LYS A 331 13.04 -32.90 2.82
N ASP A 332 11.87 -32.40 3.09
CA ASP A 332 11.00 -31.72 2.14
C ASP A 332 10.07 -30.71 2.86
N SER A 333 9.25 -30.01 2.09
CA SER A 333 8.34 -28.97 2.62
C SER A 333 7.30 -29.50 3.60
N ARG A 334 6.92 -30.78 3.53
CA ARG A 334 6.00 -31.40 4.49
C ARG A 334 6.69 -31.67 5.82
N ASP A 335 7.89 -32.26 5.77
CA ASP A 335 8.72 -32.49 6.96
C ASP A 335 9.09 -31.17 7.64
N GLU A 336 9.41 -30.12 6.86
CA GLU A 336 9.64 -28.77 7.38
C GLU A 336 8.43 -28.26 8.18
N ALA A 337 7.24 -28.34 7.60
CA ALA A 337 6.02 -27.90 8.24
C ALA A 337 5.67 -28.71 9.51
N GLU A 338 5.90 -30.04 9.49
CA GLU A 338 5.70 -30.91 10.65
C GLU A 338 6.72 -30.63 11.77
N GLN A 339 7.98 -30.30 11.42
CA GLN A 339 9.01 -29.88 12.40
C GLN A 339 8.60 -28.56 13.06
N VAL A 340 8.20 -27.56 12.27
CA VAL A 340 7.73 -26.25 12.78
C VAL A 340 6.50 -26.45 13.68
N ALA A 341 5.52 -27.26 13.29
CA ALA A 341 4.35 -27.53 14.11
C ALA A 341 4.71 -28.16 15.47
N ARG A 342 5.67 -29.10 15.49
CA ARG A 342 6.18 -29.69 16.74
C ARG A 342 6.86 -28.66 17.64
N MET A 343 7.72 -27.80 17.08
CA MET A 343 8.40 -26.75 17.84
C MET A 343 7.40 -25.72 18.41
N ILE A 344 6.35 -25.38 17.66
CA ILE A 344 5.27 -24.50 18.13
C ILE A 344 4.49 -25.16 19.28
N ALA A 345 4.15 -26.44 19.16
CA ALA A 345 3.50 -27.18 20.24
C ALA A 345 4.39 -27.26 21.51
N ASP A 346 5.71 -27.35 21.35
CA ASP A 346 6.66 -27.28 22.46
C ASP A 346 6.67 -25.91 23.14
N LEU A 347 6.65 -24.83 22.37
CA LEU A 347 6.55 -23.46 22.90
C LEU A 347 5.23 -23.27 23.65
N GLN A 348 4.12 -23.77 23.12
CA GLN A 348 2.81 -23.71 23.77
C GLN A 348 2.82 -24.50 25.10
N ARG A 349 3.45 -25.68 25.16
CA ARG A 349 3.64 -26.44 26.40
C ARG A 349 4.51 -25.72 27.44
N GLN A 350 5.41 -24.85 26.99
CA GLN A 350 6.21 -23.94 27.84
C GLN A 350 5.42 -22.71 28.29
N GLY A 351 4.12 -22.60 27.96
CA GLY A 351 3.25 -21.50 28.38
C GLY A 351 3.30 -20.27 27.46
N ARG A 352 3.87 -20.39 26.25
CA ARG A 352 3.91 -19.30 25.28
C ARG A 352 2.58 -19.20 24.53
N GLN A 353 2.14 -17.98 24.26
CA GLN A 353 0.91 -17.74 23.51
C GLN A 353 1.18 -17.88 22.01
N LEU A 354 0.21 -18.39 21.26
CA LEU A 354 0.36 -18.60 19.81
C LEU A 354 0.52 -17.28 19.04
N ARG A 355 -0.10 -16.19 19.52
CA ARG A 355 0.07 -14.84 18.94
C ARG A 355 1.48 -14.27 19.08
N GLU A 356 2.34 -14.85 19.95
CA GLU A 356 3.75 -14.50 20.07
C GLU A 356 4.62 -15.15 18.98
N ILE A 357 4.03 -15.97 18.10
CA ILE A 357 4.72 -16.80 17.13
C ILE A 357 4.35 -16.41 15.70
N ALA A 358 5.36 -16.17 14.86
CA ALA A 358 5.19 -15.95 13.44
C ALA A 358 6.00 -16.93 12.60
N VAL A 359 5.42 -17.36 11.48
CA VAL A 359 6.10 -18.14 10.43
C VAL A 359 6.19 -17.28 9.18
N LEU A 360 7.41 -16.94 8.79
CA LEU A 360 7.72 -16.05 7.68
C LEU A 360 8.22 -16.86 6.48
N TYR A 361 7.62 -16.60 5.32
CA TYR A 361 8.01 -17.24 4.06
C TYR A 361 8.15 -16.23 2.93
N ARG A 362 8.89 -16.61 1.87
CA ARG A 362 9.18 -15.72 0.74
C ARG A 362 7.98 -15.47 -0.16
N THR A 363 7.17 -16.49 -0.42
CA THR A 363 6.03 -16.44 -1.35
C THR A 363 4.78 -17.07 -0.75
N ARG A 364 3.60 -16.54 -1.10
CA ARG A 364 2.30 -16.94 -0.50
C ARG A 364 2.00 -18.44 -0.59
N HIS A 365 2.31 -19.07 -1.73
CA HIS A 365 2.00 -20.51 -1.91
C HIS A 365 2.74 -21.43 -0.92
N MET A 366 3.80 -20.94 -0.28
CA MET A 366 4.53 -21.68 0.75
C MET A 366 3.74 -21.85 2.05
N SER A 367 2.65 -21.12 2.27
CA SER A 367 1.80 -21.30 3.46
C SER A 367 1.11 -22.67 3.52
N ARG A 368 0.76 -23.25 2.36
CA ARG A 368 -0.09 -24.47 2.27
C ARG A 368 0.39 -25.68 3.08
N PRO A 369 1.68 -26.11 3.03
CA PRO A 369 2.15 -27.21 3.87
C PRO A 369 2.00 -26.91 5.36
N PHE A 370 2.26 -25.67 5.79
CA PHE A 370 2.11 -25.24 7.19
C PHE A 370 0.64 -25.21 7.62
N GLU A 371 -0.25 -24.73 6.78
CA GLU A 371 -1.70 -24.77 7.04
C GLU A 371 -2.19 -26.21 7.23
N GLN A 372 -1.70 -27.15 6.42
CA GLN A 372 -2.02 -28.57 6.57
C GLN A 372 -1.48 -29.15 7.87
N ALA A 373 -0.20 -28.91 8.18
CA ALA A 373 0.44 -29.39 9.39
C ALA A 373 -0.22 -28.83 10.66
N PHE A 374 -0.57 -27.54 10.66
CA PHE A 374 -1.23 -26.89 11.79
C PHE A 374 -2.65 -27.40 12.01
N ARG A 375 -3.41 -27.66 10.94
CA ARG A 375 -4.73 -28.33 11.03
C ARG A 375 -4.63 -29.71 11.65
N HIS A 376 -3.65 -30.53 11.22
CA HIS A 376 -3.43 -31.86 11.80
C HIS A 376 -3.02 -31.78 13.28
N ALA A 377 -2.17 -30.83 13.64
CA ALA A 377 -1.73 -30.60 15.01
C ALA A 377 -2.75 -29.83 15.86
N ARG A 378 -3.88 -29.39 15.30
CA ARG A 378 -4.92 -28.54 15.94
C ARG A 378 -4.34 -27.23 16.51
N ILE A 379 -3.36 -26.65 15.81
CA ILE A 379 -2.77 -25.34 16.14
C ILE A 379 -3.59 -24.27 15.44
N PRO A 380 -4.25 -23.35 16.15
CA PRO A 380 -4.92 -22.20 15.55
C PRO A 380 -3.92 -21.30 14.83
N TYR A 381 -4.24 -20.88 13.61
CA TYR A 381 -3.39 -20.00 12.81
C TYR A 381 -4.20 -18.95 12.06
N LEU A 382 -3.52 -17.90 11.62
CA LEU A 382 -4.01 -16.83 10.76
C LEU A 382 -3.04 -16.62 9.60
N VAL A 383 -3.53 -16.73 8.36
CA VAL A 383 -2.74 -16.39 7.16
C VAL A 383 -2.99 -14.93 6.82
N ARG A 384 -1.97 -14.08 7.03
CA ARG A 384 -2.05 -12.66 6.66
C ARG A 384 -1.72 -12.46 5.18
N GLY A 385 -2.46 -11.54 4.53
CA GLY A 385 -2.30 -11.23 3.12
C GLY A 385 -3.05 -12.20 2.20
N GLY A 386 -4.15 -12.78 2.65
CA GLY A 386 -5.15 -13.48 1.84
C GLY A 386 -5.82 -12.54 0.82
N VAL A 387 -6.96 -12.96 0.26
CA VAL A 387 -7.82 -12.07 -0.52
C VAL A 387 -8.32 -10.98 0.42
N SER A 388 -8.02 -9.71 0.10
CA SER A 388 -8.50 -8.60 0.92
C SER A 388 -10.03 -8.62 1.00
N PHE A 389 -10.57 -8.18 2.11
CA PHE A 389 -12.02 -8.00 2.26
C PHE A 389 -12.63 -7.22 1.09
N PHE A 390 -11.96 -6.14 0.69
CA PHE A 390 -12.39 -5.27 -0.40
C PHE A 390 -12.21 -5.88 -1.81
N ASP A 391 -11.44 -6.97 -1.95
CA ASP A 391 -11.28 -7.71 -3.21
C ASP A 391 -12.36 -8.78 -3.44
N ARG A 392 -13.20 -9.06 -2.45
CA ARG A 392 -14.29 -10.03 -2.56
C ARG A 392 -15.32 -9.56 -3.58
N ALA A 393 -15.79 -10.47 -4.43
CA ALA A 393 -16.64 -10.12 -5.57
C ALA A 393 -17.89 -9.31 -5.17
N VAL A 394 -18.59 -9.73 -4.10
CA VAL A 394 -19.80 -9.04 -3.62
C VAL A 394 -19.52 -7.65 -3.06
N VAL A 395 -18.35 -7.46 -2.41
CA VAL A 395 -17.91 -6.16 -1.91
C VAL A 395 -17.52 -5.25 -3.07
N ARG A 396 -16.79 -5.76 -4.05
CA ARG A 396 -16.41 -5.01 -5.27
C ARG A 396 -17.62 -4.57 -6.10
N ASP A 397 -18.66 -5.41 -6.19
CA ASP A 397 -19.90 -5.03 -6.86
C ASP A 397 -20.61 -3.87 -6.13
N ALA A 398 -20.73 -3.96 -4.81
CA ALA A 398 -21.31 -2.92 -3.98
C ALA A 398 -20.52 -1.59 -4.08
N LEU A 399 -19.19 -1.67 -4.00
CA LEU A 399 -18.32 -0.49 -4.18
C LEU A 399 -18.40 0.11 -5.58
N ALA A 400 -18.58 -0.71 -6.63
CA ALA A 400 -18.76 -0.21 -7.99
C ALA A 400 -20.03 0.62 -8.14
N TYR A 401 -21.14 0.24 -7.49
CA TYR A 401 -22.33 1.10 -7.40
C TYR A 401 -22.02 2.45 -6.76
N LEU A 402 -21.36 2.45 -5.60
CA LEU A 402 -21.00 3.67 -4.90
C LEU A 402 -20.05 4.56 -5.71
N ARG A 403 -19.08 3.95 -6.43
CA ARG A 403 -18.18 4.68 -7.32
C ARG A 403 -18.92 5.36 -8.47
N CYS A 404 -19.90 4.69 -9.10
CA CYS A 404 -20.77 5.30 -10.13
C CYS A 404 -21.59 6.46 -9.60
N ILE A 405 -21.97 6.41 -8.32
CA ILE A 405 -22.69 7.51 -7.66
C ILE A 405 -21.76 8.69 -7.41
N ALA A 406 -20.56 8.43 -6.89
CA ALA A 406 -19.57 9.48 -6.59
C ALA A 406 -18.95 10.10 -7.85
N ASN A 407 -18.80 9.30 -8.93
CA ASN A 407 -18.21 9.72 -10.19
C ASN A 407 -19.02 9.17 -11.39
N PRO A 408 -19.93 9.95 -11.97
CA PRO A 408 -20.72 9.53 -13.13
C PRO A 408 -19.91 9.22 -14.39
N ALA A 409 -18.64 9.63 -14.46
CA ALA A 409 -17.74 9.34 -15.58
C ALA A 409 -17.03 7.97 -15.44
N ASP A 410 -17.12 7.29 -14.30
CA ASP A 410 -16.49 6.01 -14.03
C ASP A 410 -17.14 4.87 -14.85
N HIS A 411 -16.68 4.71 -16.08
CA HIS A 411 -17.23 3.73 -17.01
C HIS A 411 -16.88 2.28 -16.64
N LEU A 412 -15.76 2.01 -15.96
CA LEU A 412 -15.40 0.66 -15.52
C LEU A 412 -16.34 0.16 -14.43
N SER A 413 -16.57 0.97 -13.40
CA SER A 413 -17.53 0.66 -12.35
C SER A 413 -18.94 0.48 -12.93
N LEU A 414 -19.35 1.35 -13.87
CA LEU A 414 -20.64 1.21 -14.55
C LEU A 414 -20.75 -0.08 -15.37
N THR A 415 -19.72 -0.45 -16.12
CA THR A 415 -19.68 -1.69 -16.90
C THR A 415 -19.82 -2.90 -15.97
N ARG A 416 -19.18 -2.88 -14.82
CA ARG A 416 -19.27 -3.95 -13.82
C ARG A 416 -20.69 -4.15 -13.30
N ILE A 417 -21.41 -3.08 -12.96
CA ILE A 417 -22.75 -3.16 -12.36
C ILE A 417 -23.88 -3.24 -13.37
N ALA A 418 -23.65 -2.88 -14.64
CA ALA A 418 -24.73 -2.68 -15.62
C ALA A 418 -25.64 -3.90 -15.76
N ASN A 419 -25.07 -5.10 -15.74
CA ASN A 419 -25.80 -6.37 -15.83
C ASN A 419 -25.75 -7.21 -14.54
N VAL A 420 -25.48 -6.59 -13.41
CA VAL A 420 -25.45 -7.22 -12.08
C VAL A 420 -26.34 -6.44 -11.12
N PRO A 421 -27.60 -6.90 -10.88
CA PRO A 421 -28.29 -8.07 -11.43
C PRO A 421 -28.59 -8.02 -12.93
N ALA A 422 -29.03 -9.13 -13.51
CA ALA A 422 -29.27 -9.26 -14.93
C ALA A 422 -30.34 -8.30 -15.46
N ARG A 423 -29.94 -7.35 -16.31
CA ARG A 423 -30.80 -6.30 -16.90
C ARG A 423 -30.89 -6.36 -18.42
N GLY A 424 -30.31 -7.38 -19.05
CA GLY A 424 -30.20 -7.45 -20.51
C GLY A 424 -29.10 -6.54 -21.09
N LEU A 425 -28.23 -6.01 -20.25
CA LEU A 425 -27.09 -5.16 -20.60
C LEU A 425 -25.80 -6.00 -20.68
N GLY A 426 -25.82 -7.06 -21.51
CA GLY A 426 -24.64 -7.85 -21.77
C GLY A 426 -23.59 -7.11 -22.60
N GLY A 427 -22.41 -7.74 -22.80
CA GLY A 427 -21.25 -7.10 -23.45
C GLY A 427 -21.56 -6.43 -24.80
N GLN A 428 -22.38 -7.04 -25.65
CA GLN A 428 -22.75 -6.45 -26.95
C GLN A 428 -23.62 -5.18 -26.80
N ALA A 429 -24.59 -5.19 -25.88
CA ALA A 429 -25.42 -4.04 -25.62
C ALA A 429 -24.59 -2.88 -25.04
N LEU A 430 -23.70 -3.18 -24.08
CA LEU A 430 -22.79 -2.17 -23.51
C LEU A 430 -21.82 -1.62 -24.56
N ALA A 431 -21.28 -2.45 -25.45
CA ALA A 431 -20.42 -1.98 -26.55
C ALA A 431 -21.17 -1.04 -27.49
N THR A 432 -22.44 -1.34 -27.81
CA THR A 432 -23.28 -0.47 -28.63
C THR A 432 -23.55 0.88 -27.95
N ILE A 433 -23.86 0.87 -26.63
CA ILE A 433 -24.07 2.09 -25.85
C ILE A 433 -22.76 2.90 -25.74
N ALA A 434 -21.62 2.24 -25.55
CA ALA A 434 -20.31 2.89 -25.48
C ALA A 434 -19.90 3.54 -26.81
N ALA A 435 -20.17 2.88 -27.94
CA ALA A 435 -19.95 3.45 -29.27
C ALA A 435 -20.81 4.72 -29.50
N TYR A 436 -22.08 4.67 -29.09
CA TYR A 436 -22.95 5.85 -29.14
C TYR A 436 -22.44 6.97 -28.22
N ALA A 437 -22.06 6.65 -26.96
CA ALA A 437 -21.49 7.61 -26.03
C ALA A 437 -20.28 8.34 -26.64
N THR A 438 -19.36 7.58 -27.24
CA THR A 438 -18.19 8.13 -27.93
C THR A 438 -18.57 9.06 -29.08
N SER A 439 -19.54 8.66 -29.93
CA SER A 439 -19.98 9.45 -31.09
C SER A 439 -20.64 10.78 -30.70
N GLN A 440 -21.28 10.80 -29.51
CA GLN A 440 -21.98 11.97 -28.99
C GLN A 440 -21.17 12.76 -27.94
N SER A 441 -19.93 12.35 -27.67
CA SER A 441 -19.10 12.94 -26.58
C SER A 441 -19.79 12.93 -25.22
N LEU A 442 -20.54 11.85 -24.92
CA LEU A 442 -21.24 11.63 -23.66
C LEU A 442 -20.46 10.67 -22.77
N SER A 443 -20.70 10.73 -21.43
CA SER A 443 -20.31 9.64 -20.54
C SER A 443 -21.16 8.38 -20.82
N LEU A 444 -20.65 7.19 -20.45
CA LEU A 444 -21.40 5.94 -20.58
C LEU A 444 -22.71 5.99 -19.77
N SER A 445 -22.66 6.61 -18.58
CA SER A 445 -23.83 6.78 -17.72
C SER A 445 -24.89 7.69 -18.36
N ALA A 446 -24.48 8.79 -18.98
CA ALA A 446 -25.40 9.67 -19.72
C ALA A 446 -26.03 8.96 -20.93
N ALA A 447 -25.24 8.16 -21.65
CA ALA A 447 -25.73 7.39 -22.80
C ALA A 447 -26.81 6.35 -22.45
N LEU A 448 -26.81 5.81 -21.21
CA LEU A 448 -27.92 4.96 -20.72
C LEU A 448 -29.28 5.67 -20.80
N GLY A 449 -29.31 6.97 -20.50
CA GLY A 449 -30.52 7.79 -20.60
C GLY A 449 -31.04 7.95 -22.04
N HIS A 450 -30.17 7.76 -23.02
CA HIS A 450 -30.49 7.86 -24.43
C HIS A 450 -30.79 6.49 -25.09
N ALA A 451 -30.89 5.40 -24.32
CA ALA A 451 -31.01 4.03 -24.82
C ALA A 451 -32.15 3.83 -25.83
N SER A 452 -33.25 4.58 -25.72
CA SER A 452 -34.40 4.48 -26.65
C SER A 452 -34.11 4.96 -28.08
N VAL A 453 -33.08 5.79 -28.28
CA VAL A 453 -32.69 6.31 -29.59
C VAL A 453 -31.42 5.68 -30.15
N ILE A 454 -30.81 4.74 -29.42
CA ILE A 454 -29.60 4.02 -29.87
C ILE A 454 -29.99 2.86 -30.78
N PRO A 455 -29.59 2.88 -32.08
CA PRO A 455 -29.88 1.79 -32.99
C PRO A 455 -29.21 0.49 -32.56
N GLY A 456 -29.89 -0.64 -32.81
CA GLY A 456 -29.31 -1.99 -32.59
C GLY A 456 -29.45 -2.51 -31.14
N LEU A 457 -30.04 -1.78 -30.21
CA LEU A 457 -30.37 -2.28 -28.89
C LEU A 457 -31.67 -3.09 -28.90
N SER A 458 -31.68 -4.23 -28.21
CA SER A 458 -32.90 -5.01 -27.99
C SER A 458 -33.86 -4.28 -27.05
N PRO A 459 -35.19 -4.51 -27.14
CA PRO A 459 -36.17 -3.90 -26.22
C PRO A 459 -35.84 -4.14 -24.74
N ARG A 460 -35.31 -5.33 -24.40
CA ARG A 460 -34.88 -5.69 -23.05
C ARG A 460 -33.67 -4.86 -22.60
N ALA A 461 -32.71 -4.61 -23.49
CA ALA A 461 -31.54 -3.79 -23.20
C ALA A 461 -31.94 -2.31 -23.01
N VAL A 462 -32.86 -1.80 -23.85
CA VAL A 462 -33.41 -0.44 -23.69
C VAL A 462 -34.08 -0.26 -22.35
N GLU A 463 -34.95 -1.19 -21.96
CA GLU A 463 -35.66 -1.13 -20.68
C GLU A 463 -34.68 -1.26 -19.49
N GLY A 464 -33.71 -2.18 -19.58
CA GLY A 464 -32.66 -2.34 -18.56
C GLY A 464 -31.81 -1.08 -18.38
N ALA A 465 -31.41 -0.44 -19.49
CA ALA A 465 -30.66 0.82 -19.48
C ALA A 465 -31.45 1.96 -18.84
N ARG A 466 -32.73 2.11 -19.20
CA ARG A 466 -33.61 3.13 -18.61
C ARG A 466 -33.82 2.95 -17.11
N ARG A 467 -34.06 1.70 -16.66
CA ARG A 467 -34.20 1.38 -15.22
C ARG A 467 -32.92 1.69 -14.45
N LEU A 468 -31.76 1.26 -14.96
CA LEU A 468 -30.47 1.53 -14.32
C LEU A 468 -30.21 3.04 -14.26
N PHE A 469 -30.47 3.77 -15.36
CA PHE A 469 -30.29 5.22 -15.39
C PHE A 469 -31.19 5.94 -14.38
N ALA A 470 -32.45 5.54 -14.27
CA ALA A 470 -33.38 6.10 -13.29
C ALA A 470 -32.92 5.87 -11.83
N LEU A 471 -32.38 4.68 -11.54
CA LEU A 471 -31.78 4.39 -10.23
C LEU A 471 -30.54 5.26 -9.97
N LEU A 472 -29.63 5.39 -10.93
CA LEU A 472 -28.46 6.25 -10.81
C LEU A 472 -28.84 7.70 -10.57
N GLN A 473 -29.82 8.23 -11.32
CA GLN A 473 -30.34 9.59 -11.11
C GLN A 473 -30.94 9.80 -9.71
N ARG A 474 -31.62 8.79 -9.16
CA ARG A 474 -32.15 8.83 -7.80
C ARG A 474 -30.98 8.89 -6.79
N TRP A 475 -30.00 8.02 -6.93
CA TRP A 475 -28.86 7.95 -6.01
C TRP A 475 -27.94 9.18 -6.10
N TRP A 476 -27.75 9.79 -7.27
CA TRP A 476 -27.04 11.06 -7.40
C TRP A 476 -27.72 12.15 -6.56
N ARG A 477 -29.05 12.27 -6.64
CA ARG A 477 -29.80 13.23 -5.81
C ARG A 477 -29.69 12.93 -4.31
N LEU A 478 -29.71 11.65 -3.92
CA LEU A 478 -29.53 11.25 -2.52
C LEU A 478 -28.12 11.58 -2.02
N ALA A 479 -27.11 11.35 -2.82
CA ALA A 479 -25.72 11.70 -2.48
C ALA A 479 -25.50 13.22 -2.36
N GLU A 480 -26.18 14.02 -3.19
CA GLU A 480 -26.18 15.49 -3.08
C GLU A 480 -26.90 16.00 -1.81
N SER A 481 -27.89 15.27 -1.31
CA SER A 481 -28.64 15.60 -0.10
C SER A 481 -27.94 15.25 1.21
N THR A 482 -26.63 14.93 1.19
CA THR A 482 -25.83 14.54 2.36
C THR A 482 -26.29 13.26 3.07
N MET A 483 -26.90 12.32 2.34
CA MET A 483 -27.22 11.00 2.89
C MET A 483 -25.93 10.28 3.34
N PRO A 484 -25.87 9.74 4.56
CA PRO A 484 -24.70 8.99 5.04
C PRO A 484 -24.37 7.78 4.15
N PRO A 485 -23.09 7.42 3.98
CA PRO A 485 -22.67 6.36 3.06
C PRO A 485 -23.25 4.98 3.35
N ASP A 486 -23.44 4.63 4.62
CA ASP A 486 -24.06 3.39 5.08
C ASP A 486 -25.53 3.29 4.68
N HIS A 487 -26.31 4.36 4.85
CA HIS A 487 -27.70 4.42 4.44
C HIS A 487 -27.83 4.40 2.91
N LEU A 488 -26.94 5.10 2.19
CA LEU A 488 -26.91 5.07 0.73
C LEU A 488 -26.57 3.68 0.22
N LEU A 489 -25.61 3.00 0.83
CA LEU A 489 -25.22 1.63 0.47
C LEU A 489 -26.37 0.64 0.71
N ALA A 490 -27.06 0.75 1.84
CA ALA A 490 -28.23 -0.09 2.15
C ALA A 490 -29.34 0.10 1.11
N ASP A 491 -29.66 1.36 0.75
CA ASP A 491 -30.66 1.66 -0.30
C ASP A 491 -30.22 1.11 -1.67
N VAL A 492 -28.93 1.24 -2.01
CA VAL A 492 -28.38 0.69 -3.26
C VAL A 492 -28.55 -0.81 -3.34
N LEU A 493 -28.18 -1.54 -2.29
CA LEU A 493 -28.25 -3.00 -2.25
C LEU A 493 -29.70 -3.52 -2.37
N GLU A 494 -30.67 -2.81 -1.78
CA GLU A 494 -32.07 -3.16 -1.84
C GLU A 494 -32.70 -2.77 -3.18
N GLN A 495 -32.60 -1.50 -3.57
CA GLN A 495 -33.31 -0.94 -4.74
C GLN A 495 -32.72 -1.40 -6.08
N SER A 496 -31.44 -1.76 -6.13
CA SER A 496 -30.84 -2.35 -7.33
C SER A 496 -31.36 -3.75 -7.66
N GLY A 497 -31.97 -4.43 -6.67
CA GLY A 497 -32.32 -5.86 -6.75
C GLY A 497 -31.13 -6.79 -6.52
N TYR A 498 -29.99 -6.26 -6.06
CA TYR A 498 -28.75 -7.03 -5.90
C TYR A 498 -28.90 -8.15 -4.86
N MET A 499 -29.51 -7.85 -3.71
CA MET A 499 -29.75 -8.85 -2.66
C MET A 499 -30.65 -10.00 -3.11
N ALA A 500 -31.68 -9.72 -3.93
CA ALA A 500 -32.55 -10.74 -4.51
C ALA A 500 -31.78 -11.63 -5.51
N ALA A 501 -30.95 -11.02 -6.36
CA ALA A 501 -30.11 -11.76 -7.31
C ALA A 501 -29.05 -12.66 -6.63
N LEU A 502 -28.50 -12.25 -5.51
CA LEU A 502 -27.61 -13.11 -4.72
C LEU A 502 -28.36 -14.33 -4.15
N ALA A 503 -29.60 -14.15 -3.68
CA ALA A 503 -30.43 -15.23 -3.16
C ALA A 503 -30.84 -16.25 -4.25
N GLU A 504 -30.92 -15.84 -5.50
CA GLU A 504 -31.17 -16.74 -6.63
C GLU A 504 -29.91 -17.49 -7.11
N ARG A 505 -28.72 -16.92 -6.86
CA ARG A 505 -27.44 -17.42 -7.38
C ARG A 505 -26.69 -18.33 -6.41
N PHE A 506 -26.78 -18.06 -5.12
CA PHE A 506 -25.99 -18.68 -4.08
C PHE A 506 -26.81 -19.70 -3.28
N ASP A 507 -26.15 -20.74 -2.77
CA ASP A 507 -26.75 -21.60 -1.77
C ASP A 507 -26.89 -20.87 -0.41
N ALA A 508 -27.47 -21.56 0.58
CA ALA A 508 -27.78 -20.95 1.88
C ALA A 508 -26.52 -20.50 2.64
N GLU A 509 -25.42 -21.26 2.53
CA GLU A 509 -24.15 -20.97 3.21
C GLU A 509 -23.42 -19.82 2.52
N GLU A 510 -23.27 -19.87 1.19
CA GLU A 510 -22.70 -18.82 0.38
C GLU A 510 -23.46 -17.48 0.51
N LEU A 511 -24.80 -17.55 0.56
CA LEU A 511 -25.65 -16.37 0.76
C LEU A 511 -25.47 -15.76 2.15
N ALA A 512 -25.34 -16.60 3.17
CA ALA A 512 -25.07 -16.12 4.54
C ALA A 512 -23.71 -15.44 4.63
N GLU A 513 -22.66 -15.98 3.99
CA GLU A 513 -21.33 -15.38 3.90
C GLU A 513 -21.38 -14.05 3.13
N ALA A 514 -22.04 -14.01 1.97
CA ALA A 514 -22.17 -12.80 1.16
C ALA A 514 -22.89 -11.68 1.94
N ARG A 515 -23.96 -12.01 2.67
CA ARG A 515 -24.67 -11.06 3.54
C ARG A 515 -23.81 -10.54 4.68
N ALA A 516 -23.01 -11.42 5.31
CA ALA A 516 -22.09 -11.00 6.36
C ALA A 516 -21.07 -9.99 5.84
N HIS A 517 -20.50 -10.22 4.66
CA HIS A 517 -19.57 -9.29 4.02
C HIS A 517 -20.21 -7.93 3.68
N LEU A 518 -21.43 -7.93 3.16
CA LEU A 518 -22.14 -6.68 2.86
C LEU A 518 -22.51 -5.91 4.13
N GLN A 519 -22.87 -6.59 5.21
CA GLN A 519 -23.10 -5.95 6.51
C GLN A 519 -21.83 -5.35 7.10
N GLU A 520 -20.70 -6.04 6.96
CA GLU A 520 -19.38 -5.53 7.36
C GLU A 520 -19.01 -4.27 6.56
N LEU A 521 -19.28 -4.27 5.24
CA LEU A 521 -19.08 -3.08 4.40
C LEU A 521 -19.95 -1.90 4.84
N ILE A 522 -21.22 -2.15 5.21
CA ILE A 522 -22.13 -1.11 5.74
C ILE A 522 -21.57 -0.54 7.04
N ARG A 523 -21.10 -1.39 7.97
CA ARG A 523 -20.48 -0.93 9.22
C ARG A 523 -19.23 -0.08 8.97
N ALA A 524 -18.38 -0.49 8.02
CA ALA A 524 -17.23 0.33 7.64
C ALA A 524 -17.65 1.70 7.08
N ALA A 525 -18.79 1.77 6.40
CA ALA A 525 -19.32 3.02 5.87
C ALA A 525 -19.92 3.94 6.96
N GLU A 526 -20.42 3.39 8.10
CA GLU A 526 -20.96 4.15 9.24
C GLU A 526 -19.93 5.11 9.87
N GLU A 527 -18.65 4.80 9.77
CA GLU A 527 -17.57 5.65 10.31
C GLU A 527 -17.37 6.95 9.51
N HIS A 528 -18.05 7.08 8.37
CA HIS A 528 -17.89 8.21 7.45
C HIS A 528 -19.18 9.03 7.30
N THR A 529 -19.00 10.35 7.24
CA THR A 529 -20.11 11.28 6.99
C THR A 529 -20.32 11.56 5.50
N GLU A 530 -19.31 11.31 4.67
CA GLU A 530 -19.31 11.60 3.23
C GLU A 530 -18.91 10.38 2.40
N LEU A 531 -19.66 10.12 1.33
CA LEU A 531 -19.40 9.01 0.40
C LEU A 531 -17.97 9.04 -0.17
N ARG A 532 -17.48 10.24 -0.51
CA ARG A 532 -16.13 10.41 -1.08
C ARG A 532 -15.03 10.04 -0.08
N SER A 533 -15.22 10.39 1.19
CA SER A 533 -14.28 10.04 2.26
C SER A 533 -14.19 8.53 2.45
N PHE A 534 -15.34 7.85 2.48
CA PHE A 534 -15.41 6.39 2.55
C PHE A 534 -14.70 5.71 1.36
N LEU A 535 -15.04 6.09 0.13
CA LEU A 535 -14.42 5.52 -1.07
C LEU A 535 -12.92 5.81 -1.16
N GLN A 536 -12.47 6.95 -0.68
CA GLN A 536 -11.05 7.28 -0.59
C GLN A 536 -10.32 6.36 0.40
N GLU A 537 -10.90 6.13 1.58
CA GLU A 537 -10.30 5.22 2.56
C GLU A 537 -10.22 3.80 2.01
N VAL A 538 -11.31 3.28 1.46
CA VAL A 538 -11.34 1.95 0.83
C VAL A 538 -10.29 1.81 -0.28
N ALA A 539 -10.14 2.81 -1.14
CA ALA A 539 -9.16 2.77 -2.23
C ALA A 539 -7.70 2.78 -1.72
N LEU A 540 -7.45 3.44 -0.59
CA LEU A 540 -6.11 3.57 -0.01
C LEU A 540 -5.76 2.43 0.96
N LEU A 541 -6.74 1.59 1.36
CA LEU A 541 -6.47 0.41 2.18
C LEU A 541 -5.67 -0.62 1.37
N THR A 542 -4.63 -1.14 1.99
CA THR A 542 -3.78 -2.20 1.43
C THR A 542 -3.93 -3.47 2.26
N ASN A 543 -3.53 -4.62 1.70
CA ASN A 543 -3.52 -5.91 2.42
C ASN A 543 -2.67 -5.90 3.72
N ALA A 544 -1.88 -4.85 3.96
CA ALA A 544 -1.10 -4.66 5.18
C ALA A 544 -1.93 -4.02 6.31
N ASP A 545 -3.11 -3.49 5.99
CA ASP A 545 -3.99 -2.80 6.92
C ASP A 545 -5.06 -3.74 7.53
N ASP A 546 -4.97 -5.08 7.30
CA ASP A 546 -5.86 -6.08 7.89
C ASP A 546 -5.90 -5.92 9.42
N GLU A 547 -7.11 -5.97 9.99
CA GLU A 547 -7.38 -5.74 11.42
C GLU A 547 -6.52 -6.64 12.32
N ASP A 548 -6.14 -6.11 13.48
CA ASP A 548 -5.49 -6.88 14.53
C ASP A 548 -6.50 -7.91 15.09
N ASP A 549 -6.37 -9.16 14.66
CA ASP A 549 -7.10 -10.27 15.26
C ASP A 549 -6.50 -10.58 16.64
N GLU A 550 -7.18 -10.18 17.71
CA GLU A 550 -6.74 -10.39 19.10
C GLU A 550 -6.76 -11.87 19.55
N ARG A 551 -7.28 -12.78 18.72
CA ARG A 551 -7.34 -14.20 19.04
C ARG A 551 -5.95 -14.82 19.11
N ASP A 552 -5.77 -15.78 20.02
CA ASP A 552 -4.48 -16.47 20.22
C ASP A 552 -4.20 -17.45 19.08
N ARG A 553 -3.48 -17.00 18.03
CA ARG A 553 -3.18 -17.73 16.80
C ARG A 553 -1.77 -17.49 16.30
N VAL A 554 -1.15 -18.54 15.75
CA VAL A 554 0.13 -18.41 15.00
C VAL A 554 -0.08 -17.58 13.75
N GLN A 555 0.82 -16.64 13.48
CA GLN A 555 0.74 -15.80 12.29
C GLN A 555 1.59 -16.36 11.15
N LEU A 556 0.96 -16.60 10.01
CA LEU A 556 1.56 -17.06 8.76
C LEU A 556 1.58 -15.89 7.78
N LEU A 557 2.76 -15.40 7.36
CA LEU A 557 2.83 -14.24 6.47
C LEU A 557 4.11 -14.22 5.62
N THR A 558 4.07 -13.49 4.51
CA THR A 558 5.28 -13.25 3.72
C THR A 558 6.24 -12.33 4.47
N ILE A 559 7.54 -12.45 4.19
CA ILE A 559 8.55 -11.57 4.77
C ILE A 559 8.25 -10.09 4.49
N HIS A 560 7.71 -9.76 3.30
CA HIS A 560 7.31 -8.39 2.97
C HIS A 560 6.19 -7.86 3.88
N ALA A 561 5.20 -8.70 4.17
CA ALA A 561 4.10 -8.34 5.07
C ALA A 561 4.53 -8.26 6.54
N ALA A 562 5.67 -8.86 6.90
CA ALA A 562 6.23 -8.81 8.25
C ALA A 562 7.00 -7.51 8.55
N LYS A 563 7.26 -6.66 7.54
CA LYS A 563 7.93 -5.38 7.74
C LYS A 563 7.11 -4.48 8.68
N GLY A 564 7.77 -3.88 9.66
CA GLY A 564 7.11 -3.06 10.70
C GLY A 564 6.59 -3.86 11.89
N LEU A 565 6.40 -5.18 11.76
CA LEU A 565 5.93 -6.06 12.82
C LEU A 565 7.09 -6.72 13.60
N GLU A 566 6.76 -7.36 14.74
CA GLU A 566 7.73 -8.05 15.59
C GLU A 566 7.05 -9.12 16.45
N TRP A 567 7.77 -10.20 16.73
CA TRP A 567 7.30 -11.31 17.57
C TRP A 567 8.41 -11.85 18.45
N PRO A 568 8.09 -12.36 19.65
CA PRO A 568 9.05 -13.09 20.47
C PRO A 568 9.71 -14.26 19.73
N PHE A 569 8.93 -15.05 18.97
CA PHE A 569 9.37 -16.26 18.30
C PHE A 569 9.10 -16.16 16.80
N VAL A 570 10.14 -16.22 15.98
CA VAL A 570 10.02 -16.13 14.52
C VAL A 570 10.65 -17.34 13.87
N PHE A 571 9.87 -18.00 13.01
CA PHE A 571 10.33 -19.05 12.10
C PHE A 571 10.48 -18.45 10.72
N VAL A 572 11.68 -18.48 10.13
CA VAL A 572 11.95 -18.13 8.74
C VAL A 572 12.18 -19.43 7.99
N VAL A 573 11.22 -19.77 7.13
CA VAL A 573 11.18 -21.07 6.46
C VAL A 573 11.55 -20.95 4.98
N GLY A 574 12.03 -22.05 4.41
CA GLY A 574 12.42 -22.09 3.01
C GLY A 574 13.69 -21.29 2.71
N MET A 575 14.69 -21.37 3.60
CA MET A 575 15.98 -20.71 3.41
C MET A 575 16.89 -21.54 2.50
N GLU A 576 16.48 -21.70 1.26
CA GLU A 576 17.25 -22.40 0.23
C GLU A 576 17.35 -21.59 -1.05
N GLU A 577 18.40 -21.88 -1.83
CA GLU A 577 18.63 -21.30 -3.16
C GLU A 577 17.42 -21.49 -4.09
N GLY A 578 17.00 -20.42 -4.73
CA GLY A 578 15.81 -20.39 -5.60
C GLY A 578 14.51 -20.01 -4.87
N THR A 579 14.49 -20.09 -3.53
CA THR A 579 13.38 -19.64 -2.69
C THR A 579 13.71 -18.32 -1.99
N LEU A 580 14.75 -18.29 -1.18
CA LEU A 580 15.31 -17.07 -0.55
C LEU A 580 16.86 -17.19 -0.59
N PRO A 581 17.57 -16.56 -1.54
CA PRO A 581 17.05 -15.62 -2.55
C PRO A 581 16.16 -16.28 -3.61
N HIS A 582 15.20 -15.53 -4.12
CA HIS A 582 14.27 -16.01 -5.15
C HIS A 582 15.01 -16.28 -6.47
N GLU A 583 14.62 -17.32 -7.22
CA GLU A 583 15.27 -17.72 -8.48
C GLU A 583 15.41 -16.59 -9.50
N ARG A 584 14.38 -15.73 -9.63
CA ARG A 584 14.37 -14.58 -10.54
C ARG A 584 15.40 -13.51 -10.18
N SER A 585 15.88 -13.48 -8.93
CA SER A 585 16.83 -12.49 -8.42
C SER A 585 18.29 -12.95 -8.57
N ILE A 586 18.55 -14.25 -8.78
CA ILE A 586 19.90 -14.81 -8.76
C ILE A 586 20.79 -14.25 -9.88
N GLY A 587 20.21 -13.93 -11.06
CA GLY A 587 20.93 -13.40 -12.22
C GLY A 587 21.08 -11.85 -12.22
N ASP A 588 20.43 -11.15 -11.30
CA ASP A 588 20.47 -9.69 -11.20
C ASP A 588 21.11 -9.24 -9.88
N PRO A 589 22.29 -8.60 -9.92
CA PRO A 589 22.98 -8.14 -8.71
C PRO A 589 22.13 -7.18 -7.86
N ALA A 590 21.33 -6.30 -8.47
CA ALA A 590 20.51 -5.35 -7.72
C ALA A 590 19.33 -6.06 -7.03
N ALA A 591 18.68 -7.01 -7.72
CA ALA A 591 17.62 -7.83 -7.15
C ALA A 591 18.17 -8.76 -6.04
N LEU A 592 19.40 -9.28 -6.17
CA LEU A 592 20.03 -10.10 -5.14
C LEU A 592 20.34 -9.27 -3.88
N GLU A 593 20.73 -8.01 -4.03
CA GLU A 593 20.89 -7.11 -2.89
C GLU A 593 19.55 -6.81 -2.18
N GLU A 594 18.45 -6.73 -2.90
CA GLU A 594 17.11 -6.61 -2.29
C GLU A 594 16.72 -7.88 -1.53
N GLU A 595 16.99 -9.08 -2.05
CA GLU A 595 16.79 -10.35 -1.34
C GLU A 595 17.63 -10.42 -0.05
N ARG A 596 18.86 -9.88 -0.06
CA ARG A 596 19.70 -9.77 1.14
C ARG A 596 19.05 -8.89 2.21
N ARG A 597 18.53 -7.73 1.82
CA ARG A 597 17.79 -6.85 2.74
C ARG A 597 16.50 -7.51 3.22
N LEU A 598 15.83 -8.25 2.35
CA LEU A 598 14.62 -8.99 2.72
C LEU A 598 14.93 -10.06 3.78
N CYS A 599 16.02 -10.80 3.62
CA CYS A 599 16.49 -11.74 4.62
C CYS A 599 16.82 -11.03 5.95
N TYR A 600 17.56 -9.91 5.91
CA TYR A 600 17.84 -9.07 7.08
C TYR A 600 16.55 -8.63 7.79
N VAL A 601 15.53 -8.20 7.04
CA VAL A 601 14.23 -7.84 7.60
C VAL A 601 13.61 -9.04 8.31
N ALA A 602 13.60 -10.23 7.69
CA ALA A 602 13.03 -11.45 8.29
C ALA A 602 13.66 -11.76 9.65
N LEU A 603 15.00 -11.79 9.73
CA LEU A 603 15.73 -12.11 10.95
C LEU A 603 15.46 -11.09 12.06
N THR A 604 15.44 -9.80 11.71
CA THR A 604 15.22 -8.70 12.68
C THR A 604 13.78 -8.56 13.16
N ARG A 605 12.86 -9.45 12.74
CA ARG A 605 11.51 -9.52 13.30
C ARG A 605 11.46 -10.26 14.63
N ALA A 606 12.45 -11.12 14.91
CA ALA A 606 12.53 -11.90 16.13
C ALA A 606 13.04 -11.07 17.31
N ALA A 607 12.35 -11.19 18.44
CA ALA A 607 12.79 -10.58 19.70
C ALA A 607 13.58 -11.56 20.58
N GLU A 608 13.03 -12.74 20.88
CA GLU A 608 13.62 -13.71 21.82
C GLU A 608 14.33 -14.86 21.12
N ARG A 609 13.67 -15.49 20.12
CA ARG A 609 14.24 -16.65 19.41
C ARG A 609 13.94 -16.59 17.91
N LEU A 610 14.93 -17.01 17.14
CA LEU A 610 14.88 -17.11 15.69
C LEU A 610 15.13 -18.56 15.28
N TYR A 611 14.20 -19.12 14.51
CA TYR A 611 14.29 -20.44 13.93
C TYR A 611 14.43 -20.31 12.42
N LEU A 612 15.50 -20.89 11.87
CA LEU A 612 15.77 -20.89 10.43
C LEU A 612 15.64 -22.31 9.92
N SER A 613 14.89 -22.54 8.85
CA SER A 613 14.77 -23.85 8.26
C SER A 613 14.93 -23.83 6.74
N TRP A 614 15.47 -24.91 6.22
CA TRP A 614 15.61 -25.15 4.79
C TRP A 614 15.30 -26.59 4.44
N THR A 615 14.96 -26.89 3.18
CA THR A 615 14.60 -28.23 2.73
C THR A 615 15.64 -28.79 1.77
N ALA A 616 15.99 -30.06 1.93
CA ALA A 616 16.92 -30.76 1.02
C ALA A 616 16.27 -30.99 -0.37
N SER A 617 14.92 -31.01 -0.45
CA SER A 617 14.18 -31.17 -1.69
C SER A 617 12.82 -30.48 -1.59
N ARG A 618 12.36 -29.71 -2.59
CA ARG A 618 11.04 -29.06 -2.56
C ARG A 618 10.07 -29.56 -3.64
N ASN A 619 10.50 -29.74 -4.85
CA ASN A 619 9.67 -30.22 -5.94
C ASN A 619 10.35 -31.33 -6.73
N ARG A 620 9.66 -32.47 -6.92
CA ARG A 620 10.08 -33.60 -7.80
C ARG A 620 11.50 -34.12 -7.57
N GLY A 621 12.00 -34.15 -6.32
CA GLY A 621 13.28 -34.79 -6.01
C GLY A 621 14.54 -34.01 -6.38
N GLN A 622 14.42 -32.76 -6.81
CA GLN A 622 15.59 -31.90 -7.05
C GLN A 622 16.24 -31.55 -5.71
N ARG A 623 17.53 -31.90 -5.57
CA ARG A 623 18.31 -31.57 -4.38
C ARG A 623 18.57 -30.04 -4.33
N LEU A 624 18.19 -29.42 -3.25
CA LEU A 624 18.40 -28.01 -2.99
C LEU A 624 19.67 -27.80 -2.16
N LYS A 625 20.16 -26.57 -2.15
CA LYS A 625 21.23 -26.09 -1.29
C LYS A 625 20.67 -25.06 -0.32
N PRO A 626 21.22 -24.97 0.91
CA PRO A 626 20.86 -23.89 1.79
C PRO A 626 21.12 -22.53 1.13
N SER A 627 20.42 -21.52 1.57
CA SER A 627 20.60 -20.13 1.14
C SER A 627 22.06 -19.69 1.31
N ARG A 628 22.60 -18.99 0.30
CA ARG A 628 23.98 -18.46 0.33
C ARG A 628 24.22 -17.41 1.40
#